data_89f54f9a4cf16971f8be367e52606983
#
_entry.id   89f54f9a4cf16971f8be367e52606983
#
_cell.length_a   1.000
_cell.length_b   1.000
_cell.length_c   1.000
_cell.angle_alpha   90.00
_cell.angle_beta   90.00
_cell.angle_gamma   90.00
#
_symmetry.space_group_name_H-M   'P 1'
#
loop_
_entity.id
_entity.type
_entity.pdbx_description
1 polymer ?
#
loop_
_entity_poly.entity_id
_entity_poly.type
_entity_poly.pdbx_seq_one_letter_code
_entity_poly.pdbx_strand_id
1 'polypeptide(L)'
;MTKKQQEVMMMIYKTQDEVIRQLYEQAVRVRENAYVPYSGFKVGAALLGKSGKIFTGCNVENVSYGLTVCAERNAFFKAVSEGETSFAVLLVVADTPEPVSPCGACRQVMAEFGDFEVILSNLSYQIKRMFVHELLPYSFDKDNLNVGK
;
A
#
# COMPACT_ATOMS: atom_id res chain seq x y z
N MET A 1 28.37 -12.22 15.28
CA MET A 1 27.04 -11.93 15.88
C MET A 1 26.82 -12.88 17.05
N THR A 2 26.47 -12.34 18.23
CA THR A 2 26.22 -13.16 19.41
C THR A 2 24.87 -13.89 19.31
N LYS A 3 24.70 -14.96 20.09
CA LYS A 3 23.42 -15.69 20.17
C LYS A 3 22.24 -14.77 20.50
N LYS A 4 22.45 -13.83 21.45
CA LYS A 4 21.44 -12.83 21.83
C LYS A 4 21.09 -11.87 20.68
N GLN A 5 22.06 -11.44 19.89
CA GLN A 5 21.85 -10.61 18.69
C GLN A 5 21.06 -11.38 17.61
N GLN A 6 21.34 -12.68 17.45
CA GLN A 6 20.59 -13.56 16.54
C GLN A 6 19.13 -13.73 16.99
N GLU A 7 18.90 -13.94 18.28
CA GLU A 7 17.55 -14.06 18.86
C GLU A 7 16.73 -12.77 18.67
N VAL A 8 17.35 -11.60 18.93
CA VAL A 8 16.70 -10.28 18.74
C VAL A 8 16.36 -10.06 17.26
N MET A 9 17.29 -10.39 16.35
CA MET A 9 17.09 -10.25 14.91
C MET A 9 15.97 -11.18 14.42
N MET A 10 15.92 -12.44 14.88
CA MET A 10 14.86 -13.40 14.59
C MET A 10 13.49 -12.89 15.10
N MET A 11 13.47 -12.25 16.27
CA MET A 11 12.26 -11.69 16.84
C MET A 11 11.76 -10.49 16.03
N ILE A 12 12.67 -9.62 15.54
CA ILE A 12 12.34 -8.50 14.66
C ILE A 12 11.76 -9.00 13.32
N TYR A 13 12.39 -10.00 12.70
CA TYR A 13 11.90 -10.62 11.47
C TYR A 13 10.52 -11.24 11.66
N LYS A 14 10.33 -11.98 12.72
CA LYS A 14 9.04 -12.62 13.04
C LYS A 14 7.93 -11.59 13.24
N THR A 15 8.23 -10.50 13.93
CA THR A 15 7.27 -9.40 14.13
C THR A 15 6.91 -8.73 12.81
N GLN A 16 7.90 -8.53 11.91
CA GLN A 16 7.64 -7.99 10.58
C GLN A 16 6.77 -8.93 9.75
N ASP A 17 7.02 -10.23 9.78
CA ASP A 17 6.22 -11.23 9.07
C ASP A 17 4.78 -11.29 9.59
N GLU A 18 4.59 -11.17 10.90
CA GLU A 18 3.26 -11.10 11.51
C GLU A 18 2.48 -9.85 11.08
N VAL A 19 3.14 -8.69 11.04
CA VAL A 19 2.54 -7.44 10.56
C VAL A 19 2.16 -7.55 9.08
N ILE A 20 3.05 -8.07 8.24
CA ILE A 20 2.77 -8.29 6.81
C ILE A 20 1.57 -9.22 6.64
N ARG A 21 1.51 -10.30 7.39
CA ARG A 21 0.39 -11.25 7.35
C ARG A 21 -0.92 -10.59 7.75
N GLN A 22 -0.91 -9.79 8.81
CA GLN A 22 -2.08 -9.04 9.26
C GLN A 22 -2.57 -8.05 8.20
N LEU A 23 -1.65 -7.30 7.57
CA LEU A 23 -1.98 -6.39 6.46
C LEU A 23 -2.56 -7.16 5.27
N TYR A 24 -1.95 -8.30 4.93
CA TYR A 24 -2.41 -9.16 3.84
C TYR A 24 -3.84 -9.66 4.08
N GLU A 25 -4.13 -10.19 5.26
CA GLU A 25 -5.46 -10.69 5.61
C GLU A 25 -6.53 -9.59 5.52
N GLN A 26 -6.21 -8.38 5.97
CA GLN A 26 -7.13 -7.24 5.87
C GLN A 26 -7.30 -6.77 4.42
N ALA A 27 -6.23 -6.75 3.63
CA ALA A 27 -6.30 -6.40 2.21
C ALA A 27 -7.12 -7.42 1.41
N VAL A 28 -6.95 -8.71 1.65
CA VAL A 28 -7.75 -9.77 1.04
C VAL A 28 -9.23 -9.62 1.41
N ARG A 29 -9.52 -9.33 2.67
CA ARG A 29 -10.89 -9.16 3.14
C ARG A 29 -11.58 -7.97 2.50
N VAL A 30 -10.96 -6.80 2.49
CA VAL A 30 -11.55 -5.59 1.90
C VAL A 30 -11.68 -5.70 0.38
N ARG A 31 -10.81 -6.46 -0.27
CA ARG A 31 -10.88 -6.75 -1.70
C ARG A 31 -12.25 -7.32 -2.11
N GLU A 32 -12.88 -8.12 -1.27
CA GLU A 32 -14.19 -8.70 -1.57
C GLU A 32 -15.29 -7.64 -1.72
N ASN A 33 -15.11 -6.46 -1.15
CA ASN A 33 -16.02 -5.32 -1.28
C ASN A 33 -15.75 -4.44 -2.51
N ALA A 34 -14.75 -4.76 -3.32
CA ALA A 34 -14.43 -3.97 -4.51
C ALA A 34 -15.63 -3.86 -5.45
N TYR A 35 -15.90 -2.63 -5.87
CA TYR A 35 -16.98 -2.34 -6.82
C TYR A 35 -16.41 -2.27 -8.24
N VAL A 36 -16.53 -3.38 -8.95
CA VAL A 36 -15.85 -3.59 -10.26
C VAL A 36 -16.79 -4.12 -11.34
N PRO A 37 -17.95 -3.45 -11.59
CA PRO A 37 -18.93 -3.95 -12.55
C PRO A 37 -18.45 -3.94 -13.99
N TYR A 38 -17.40 -3.21 -14.33
CA TYR A 38 -16.87 -3.08 -15.69
C TYR A 38 -15.69 -4.01 -15.93
N SER A 39 -14.69 -4.05 -15.06
CA SER A 39 -13.48 -4.86 -15.25
C SER A 39 -13.54 -6.25 -14.62
N GLY A 40 -14.30 -6.40 -13.53
CA GLY A 40 -14.23 -7.60 -12.69
C GLY A 40 -12.93 -7.75 -11.92
N PHE A 41 -11.99 -6.81 -12.04
CA PHE A 41 -10.66 -6.86 -11.44
C PHE A 41 -10.66 -6.23 -10.05
N LYS A 42 -10.76 -7.08 -9.02
CA LYS A 42 -10.80 -6.67 -7.62
C LYS A 42 -9.40 -6.48 -7.05
N VAL A 43 -9.18 -5.34 -6.40
CA VAL A 43 -7.95 -5.01 -5.68
C VAL A 43 -8.28 -4.63 -4.24
N GLY A 44 -7.45 -5.07 -3.31
CA GLY A 44 -7.50 -4.66 -1.91
C GLY A 44 -6.18 -4.04 -1.47
N ALA A 45 -6.26 -3.10 -0.55
CA ALA A 45 -5.11 -2.44 0.04
C ALA A 45 -5.26 -2.31 1.55
N ALA A 46 -4.15 -2.43 2.28
CA ALA A 46 -4.07 -2.20 3.70
C ALA A 46 -2.87 -1.30 4.00
N LEU A 47 -3.11 -0.17 4.63
CA LEU A 47 -2.15 0.89 4.89
C LEU A 47 -1.92 1.01 6.40
N LEU A 48 -0.69 0.77 6.84
CA LEU A 48 -0.29 0.91 8.23
C LEU A 48 0.21 2.33 8.49
N GLY A 49 -0.51 3.07 9.33
CA GLY A 49 -0.07 4.36 9.83
C GLY A 49 1.01 4.23 10.91
N LYS A 50 1.81 5.26 11.09
CA LYS A 50 2.80 5.30 12.19
C LYS A 50 2.17 5.26 13.58
N SER A 51 0.88 5.57 13.70
CA SER A 51 0.09 5.39 14.93
C SER A 51 -0.16 3.93 15.30
N GLY A 52 0.07 2.99 14.37
CA GLY A 52 -0.28 1.58 14.50
C GLY A 52 -1.68 1.22 13.96
N LYS A 53 -2.48 2.20 13.53
CA LYS A 53 -3.78 1.94 12.88
C LYS A 53 -3.60 1.44 11.46
N ILE A 54 -4.49 0.54 11.06
CA ILE A 54 -4.57 0.01 9.69
C ILE A 54 -5.81 0.60 9.00
N PHE A 55 -5.60 1.16 7.82
CA PHE A 55 -6.64 1.71 6.96
C PHE A 55 -6.74 0.85 5.71
N THR A 56 -7.94 0.39 5.38
CA THR A 56 -8.16 -0.48 4.22
C THR A 56 -8.84 0.28 3.10
N GLY A 57 -8.63 -0.17 1.86
CA GLY A 57 -9.31 0.32 0.69
C GLY A 57 -9.50 -0.77 -0.34
N CYS A 58 -10.54 -0.66 -1.15
CA CYS A 58 -10.75 -1.46 -2.35
C CYS A 58 -11.00 -0.53 -3.53
N ASN A 59 -10.84 -1.04 -4.76
CA ASN A 59 -11.11 -0.24 -5.94
C ASN A 59 -12.61 -0.06 -6.16
N VAL A 60 -12.96 1.13 -6.61
CA VAL A 60 -14.35 1.55 -6.89
C VAL A 60 -14.39 2.13 -8.29
N GLU A 61 -15.08 1.43 -9.17
CA GLU A 61 -15.24 1.83 -10.57
C GLU A 61 -16.44 2.74 -10.77
N ASN A 62 -16.44 3.44 -11.88
CA ASN A 62 -17.52 4.32 -12.31
C ASN A 62 -17.76 4.13 -13.81
N VAL A 63 -19.01 4.31 -14.25
CA VAL A 63 -19.33 4.32 -15.69
C VAL A 63 -18.52 5.38 -16.45
N SER A 64 -18.21 6.48 -15.81
CA SER A 64 -17.17 7.41 -16.27
C SER A 64 -15.81 6.90 -15.81
N TYR A 65 -15.10 6.20 -16.66
CA TYR A 65 -13.89 5.45 -16.31
C TYR A 65 -12.82 6.30 -15.63
N GLY A 66 -12.69 7.56 -16.00
CA GLY A 66 -11.75 8.48 -15.39
C GLY A 66 -12.03 8.80 -13.91
N LEU A 67 -13.20 8.49 -13.40
CA LEU A 67 -13.57 8.67 -12.00
C LEU A 67 -13.30 7.45 -11.14
N THR A 68 -12.84 6.34 -11.72
CA THR A 68 -12.43 5.13 -10.99
C THR A 68 -11.31 5.45 -10.03
N VAL A 69 -11.41 4.97 -8.79
CA VAL A 69 -10.38 5.12 -7.76
C VAL A 69 -9.83 3.76 -7.36
N CYS A 70 -8.51 3.63 -7.42
CA CYS A 70 -7.81 2.41 -7.04
C CYS A 70 -7.88 2.17 -5.53
N ALA A 71 -7.70 0.92 -5.13
CA ALA A 71 -7.72 0.48 -3.74
C ALA A 71 -6.73 1.27 -2.86
N GLU A 72 -5.53 1.49 -3.36
CA GLU A 72 -4.45 2.18 -2.65
C GLU A 72 -4.86 3.62 -2.31
N ARG A 73 -5.39 4.35 -3.27
CA ARG A 73 -5.83 5.74 -3.05
C ARG A 73 -6.99 5.81 -2.07
N ASN A 74 -7.93 4.87 -2.14
CA ASN A 74 -9.04 4.80 -1.18
C ASN A 74 -8.53 4.54 0.26
N ALA A 75 -7.49 3.74 0.43
CA ALA A 75 -6.86 3.55 1.74
C ALA A 75 -6.21 4.84 2.27
N PHE A 76 -5.46 5.56 1.43
CA PHE A 76 -4.88 6.86 1.80
C PHE A 76 -5.94 7.90 2.15
N PHE A 77 -6.99 8.01 1.35
CA PHE A 77 -8.05 9.00 1.59
C PHE A 77 -8.81 8.72 2.87
N LYS A 78 -9.06 7.45 3.18
CA LYS A 78 -9.64 7.07 4.47
C LYS A 78 -8.72 7.47 5.63
N ALA A 79 -7.43 7.17 5.53
CA ALA A 79 -6.46 7.52 6.56
C ALA A 79 -6.40 9.03 6.81
N VAL A 80 -6.30 9.82 5.74
CA VAL A 80 -6.25 11.29 5.83
C VAL A 80 -7.54 11.83 6.45
N SER A 81 -8.72 11.30 6.08
CA SER A 81 -9.99 11.71 6.66
C SER A 81 -10.12 11.41 8.15
N GLU A 82 -9.33 10.44 8.65
CA GLU A 82 -9.25 10.11 10.08
C GLU A 82 -8.06 10.77 10.80
N GLY A 83 -7.35 11.68 10.12
CA GLY A 83 -6.26 12.49 10.70
C GLY A 83 -4.87 11.87 10.61
N GLU A 84 -4.68 10.77 9.89
CA GLU A 84 -3.38 10.11 9.71
C GLU A 84 -2.74 10.52 8.38
N THR A 85 -1.50 11.03 8.45
CA THR A 85 -0.73 11.46 7.26
C THR A 85 0.69 10.90 7.22
N SER A 86 1.07 10.05 8.19
CA SER A 86 2.39 9.43 8.26
C SER A 86 2.24 7.91 8.24
N PHE A 87 2.93 7.24 7.31
CA PHE A 87 2.72 5.83 7.03
C PHE A 87 4.01 5.03 7.14
N ALA A 88 3.88 3.76 7.51
CA ALA A 88 4.99 2.82 7.65
C ALA A 88 5.03 1.82 6.50
N VAL A 89 3.89 1.23 6.14
CA VAL A 89 3.78 0.16 5.14
C VAL A 89 2.45 0.24 4.41
N LEU A 90 2.48 0.07 3.10
CA LEU A 90 1.29 -0.21 2.28
C LEU A 90 1.38 -1.63 1.72
N LEU A 91 0.34 -2.43 1.85
CA LEU A 91 0.23 -3.72 1.18
C LEU A 91 -0.92 -3.70 0.19
N VAL A 92 -0.68 -4.21 -1.02
CA VAL A 92 -1.66 -4.30 -2.10
C VAL A 92 -1.79 -5.75 -2.56
N VAL A 93 -3.02 -6.21 -2.79
CA VAL A 93 -3.31 -7.57 -3.25
C VAL A 93 -4.32 -7.56 -4.40
N ALA A 94 -4.06 -8.39 -5.41
CA ALA A 94 -5.00 -8.70 -6.48
C ALA A 94 -4.85 -10.17 -6.91
N ASP A 95 -5.81 -10.66 -7.69
CA ASP A 95 -5.75 -12.01 -8.28
C ASP A 95 -4.94 -11.97 -9.57
N THR A 96 -3.63 -12.03 -9.42
CA THR A 96 -2.65 -11.96 -10.52
C THR A 96 -1.64 -13.09 -10.42
N PRO A 97 -1.05 -13.54 -11.55
CA PRO A 97 -0.02 -14.59 -11.54
C PRO A 97 1.22 -14.21 -10.71
N GLU A 98 1.58 -12.93 -10.73
CA GLU A 98 2.67 -12.35 -9.94
C GLU A 98 2.15 -11.21 -9.06
N PRO A 99 2.92 -10.73 -8.07
CA PRO A 99 2.53 -9.60 -7.25
C PRO A 99 2.08 -8.40 -8.09
N VAL A 100 0.91 -7.85 -7.76
CA VAL A 100 0.30 -6.74 -8.51
C VAL A 100 1.16 -5.48 -8.44
N SER A 101 1.32 -4.80 -9.58
CA SER A 101 2.02 -3.52 -9.65
C SER A 101 1.03 -2.35 -9.52
N PRO A 102 1.31 -1.33 -8.70
CA PRO A 102 0.44 -0.17 -8.58
C PRO A 102 0.51 0.72 -9.83
N CYS A 103 -0.61 1.36 -10.17
CA CYS A 103 -0.65 2.30 -11.29
C CYS A 103 0.12 3.59 -10.99
N GLY A 104 0.40 4.38 -12.02
CA GLY A 104 1.17 5.62 -11.88
C GLY A 104 0.51 6.65 -10.97
N ALA A 105 -0.82 6.79 -11.03
CA ALA A 105 -1.56 7.69 -10.17
C ALA A 105 -1.41 7.33 -8.68
N CYS A 106 -1.48 6.05 -8.34
CA CYS A 106 -1.26 5.58 -6.98
C CYS A 106 0.18 5.82 -6.51
N ARG A 107 1.17 5.61 -7.37
CA ARG A 107 2.58 5.91 -7.06
C ARG A 107 2.79 7.37 -6.73
N GLN A 108 2.15 8.28 -7.47
CA GLN A 108 2.20 9.72 -7.21
C GLN A 108 1.56 10.07 -5.86
N VAL A 109 0.43 9.47 -5.53
CA VAL A 109 -0.21 9.67 -4.22
C VAL A 109 0.66 9.13 -3.08
N MET A 110 1.29 7.95 -3.26
CA MET A 110 2.26 7.42 -2.29
C MET A 110 3.39 8.42 -2.02
N ALA A 111 3.98 8.98 -3.09
CA ALA A 111 5.10 9.90 -3.00
C ALA A 111 4.76 11.21 -2.25
N GLU A 112 3.50 11.63 -2.23
CA GLU A 112 3.05 12.79 -1.44
C GLU A 112 3.30 12.61 0.06
N PHE A 113 3.18 11.38 0.55
CA PHE A 113 3.28 11.06 1.98
C PHE A 113 4.67 10.57 2.42
N GLY A 114 5.67 10.65 1.56
CA GLY A 114 7.06 10.30 1.87
C GLY A 114 7.52 8.99 1.26
N ASP A 115 8.58 8.45 1.85
CA ASP A 115 9.18 7.19 1.41
C ASP A 115 8.97 6.11 2.47
N PHE A 116 8.20 5.11 2.15
CA PHE A 116 7.86 3.99 3.03
C PHE A 116 7.84 2.69 2.22
N GLU A 117 7.75 1.58 2.91
CA GLU A 117 7.73 0.27 2.27
C GLU A 117 6.37 -0.02 1.63
N VAL A 118 6.42 -0.53 0.41
CA VAL A 118 5.25 -1.01 -0.34
C VAL A 118 5.40 -2.50 -0.60
N ILE A 119 4.44 -3.28 -0.13
CA ILE A 119 4.40 -4.73 -0.30
C ILE A 119 3.36 -5.05 -1.35
N LEU A 120 3.84 -5.56 -2.48
CA LEU A 120 3.01 -6.01 -3.59
C LEU A 120 2.76 -7.50 -3.46
N SER A 121 1.52 -7.94 -3.63
CA SER A 121 1.14 -9.34 -3.42
C SER A 121 0.07 -9.82 -4.38
N ASN A 122 -0.17 -11.12 -4.37
CA ASN A 122 -1.27 -11.78 -5.05
C ASN A 122 -2.00 -12.75 -4.11
N LEU A 123 -3.06 -13.41 -4.60
CA LEU A 123 -3.83 -14.33 -3.77
C LEU A 123 -3.09 -15.62 -3.41
N SER A 124 -1.95 -15.91 -4.03
CA SER A 124 -1.06 -17.02 -3.66
C SER A 124 -0.02 -16.64 -2.61
N TYR A 125 -0.13 -15.45 -2.03
CA TYR A 125 0.80 -14.91 -1.05
C TYR A 125 2.24 -14.78 -1.58
N GLN A 126 2.41 -14.60 -2.87
CA GLN A 126 3.69 -14.15 -3.43
C GLN A 126 3.88 -12.68 -3.09
N ILE A 127 5.06 -12.31 -2.64
CA ILE A 127 5.35 -10.98 -2.11
C ILE A 127 6.56 -10.39 -2.82
N LYS A 128 6.43 -9.11 -3.24
CA LYS A 128 7.53 -8.26 -3.67
C LYS A 128 7.57 -7.02 -2.81
N ARG A 129 8.72 -6.75 -2.21
CA ARG A 129 8.92 -5.60 -1.32
C ARG A 129 9.69 -4.51 -2.05
N MET A 130 9.15 -3.30 -2.04
CA MET A 130 9.77 -2.13 -2.67
C MET A 130 9.54 -0.89 -1.80
N PHE A 131 10.34 0.12 -2.00
CA PHE A 131 10.09 1.45 -1.43
C PHE A 131 9.44 2.37 -2.46
N VAL A 132 8.77 3.43 -1.99
CA VAL A 132 8.09 4.39 -2.86
C VAL A 132 9.06 5.01 -3.87
N HIS A 133 10.29 5.35 -3.46
CA HIS A 133 11.30 5.92 -4.36
C HIS A 133 11.72 4.97 -5.50
N GLU A 134 11.62 3.65 -5.30
CA GLU A 134 11.88 2.66 -6.34
C GLU A 134 10.73 2.55 -7.33
N LEU A 135 9.49 2.75 -6.84
CA LEU A 135 8.27 2.71 -7.66
C LEU A 135 8.06 3.98 -8.47
N LEU A 136 8.54 5.12 -7.99
CA LEU A 136 8.43 6.40 -8.66
C LEU A 136 9.76 7.17 -8.55
N PRO A 137 10.79 6.77 -9.31
CA PRO A 137 12.06 7.48 -9.31
C PRO A 137 11.91 8.87 -9.94
N TYR A 138 12.67 9.84 -9.41
CA TYR A 138 12.67 11.23 -9.92
C TYR A 138 11.25 11.79 -9.97
N SER A 139 10.53 11.68 -8.87
CA SER A 139 9.12 12.07 -8.80
C SER A 139 8.91 13.59 -8.76
N PHE A 140 7.77 14.04 -9.25
CA PHE A 140 7.28 15.38 -8.95
C PHE A 140 6.87 15.45 -7.47
N ASP A 141 7.44 16.37 -6.71
CA ASP A 141 7.23 16.50 -5.27
C ASP A 141 7.08 17.96 -4.82
N LYS A 142 6.95 18.15 -3.50
CA LYS A 142 6.74 19.47 -2.90
C LYS A 142 7.89 20.44 -3.17
N ASP A 143 9.11 19.94 -3.31
CA ASP A 143 10.28 20.77 -3.57
C ASP A 143 10.21 21.44 -4.95
N ASN A 144 9.58 20.78 -5.92
CA ASN A 144 9.32 21.35 -7.24
C ASN A 144 8.39 22.57 -7.19
N LEU A 145 7.50 22.65 -6.20
CA LEU A 145 6.60 23.79 -6.01
C LEU A 145 7.21 24.92 -5.19
N ASN A 146 8.31 24.69 -4.50
CA ASN A 146 8.96 25.67 -3.62
C ASN A 146 10.03 26.50 -4.33
N VAL A 147 10.13 26.38 -5.65
CA VAL A 147 11.10 27.14 -6.46
C VAL A 147 10.77 28.63 -6.35
N GLY A 148 11.69 29.41 -5.79
CA GLY A 148 11.56 30.85 -5.67
C GLY A 148 10.84 31.36 -4.40
N LYS A 149 10.60 30.49 -3.43
CA LYS A 149 10.11 30.88 -2.10
C LYS A 149 11.26 31.05 -1.10
#